data_9690a55da7d2c53045a5b19b9c7bdc70
#
_entry.id   9690a55da7d2c53045a5b19b9c7bdc70
#
_cell.length_a   1.000
_cell.length_b   1.000
_cell.length_c   1.000
_cell.angle_alpha   90.00
_cell.angle_beta   90.00
_cell.angle_gamma   90.00
#
_symmetry.space_group_name_H-M   'P 1'
#
loop_
_entity.id
_entity.type
_entity.pdbx_description
1 polymer ?
#
loop_
_entity_poly.entity_id
_entity_poly.type
_entity_poly.pdbx_seq_one_letter_code
_entity_poly.pdbx_strand_id
1 'polypeptide(L)'
;GLNPTKSIYYEKAFTHRSTNRKDELGNPISYERLEFLGDAILSAVVAHYLFDKTPSGDEGYLTKMRSKVVSREHLNEIGKELTLSSLMQAKIPLSQFGENIHGNLFEALIGAVFLDKGYIICEKFIYKTVIIPHVNIESLEGKIISYKSYIIEWCQKEKKTFYFESLEDVGKDLLKHFSVKLRINGKTIAKARATSKKKAEEKVSKRAYFALQGKINKIT
;
A
#
# COMPACT_ATOMS: atom_id res chain seq x y z
N GLY A 1 -12.02 17.93 15.85
CA GLY A 1 -10.66 17.43 16.06
C GLY A 1 -10.65 16.27 17.04
N LEU A 2 -9.61 15.45 17.01
CA LEU A 2 -9.36 14.45 18.04
C LEU A 2 -8.80 15.14 19.29
N ASN A 3 -9.47 14.95 20.44
CA ASN A 3 -8.92 15.37 21.73
C ASN A 3 -8.34 14.16 22.46
N PRO A 4 -7.01 13.99 22.50
CA PRO A 4 -6.37 12.87 23.19
C PRO A 4 -6.75 12.81 24.67
N THR A 5 -7.10 11.62 25.17
CA THR A 5 -7.28 11.37 26.61
C THR A 5 -6.01 10.78 27.20
N LYS A 6 -5.31 9.94 26.40
CA LYS A 6 -4.06 9.29 26.76
C LYS A 6 -2.98 9.67 25.76
N SER A 7 -2.29 10.80 25.99
CA SER A 7 -1.25 11.36 25.09
C SER A 7 -0.14 10.36 24.76
N ILE A 8 0.16 9.44 25.68
CA ILE A 8 1.23 8.45 25.51
C ILE A 8 1.10 7.60 24.24
N TYR A 9 -0.12 7.27 23.80
CA TYR A 9 -0.31 6.50 22.56
C TYR A 9 0.08 7.32 21.33
N TYR A 10 -0.26 8.62 21.31
CA TYR A 10 0.09 9.52 20.21
C TYR A 10 1.58 9.84 20.19
N GLU A 11 2.21 10.00 21.35
CA GLU A 11 3.67 10.13 21.43
C GLU A 11 4.36 8.90 20.86
N LYS A 12 3.91 7.70 21.22
CA LYS A 12 4.44 6.45 20.66
C LYS A 12 4.22 6.35 19.14
N ALA A 13 3.04 6.77 18.64
CA ALA A 13 2.72 6.74 17.20
C ALA A 13 3.62 7.62 16.35
N PHE A 14 4.23 8.64 16.92
CA PHE A 14 5.16 9.54 16.23
C PHE A 14 6.61 9.39 16.68
N THR A 15 6.95 8.37 17.49
CA THR A 15 8.33 8.11 17.91
C THR A 15 8.96 7.05 17.01
N HIS A 16 10.09 7.41 16.35
CA HIS A 16 10.87 6.45 15.57
C HIS A 16 11.90 5.74 16.46
N ARG A 17 12.20 4.48 16.14
CA ARG A 17 13.18 3.64 16.87
C ARG A 17 14.57 4.27 17.01
N SER A 18 14.99 5.16 16.10
CA SER A 18 16.29 5.86 16.20
C SER A 18 16.42 6.73 17.44
N THR A 19 15.33 7.06 18.12
CA THR A 19 15.37 7.80 19.40
C THR A 19 15.96 6.98 20.54
N ASN A 20 15.97 5.64 20.41
CA ASN A 20 16.37 4.68 21.45
C ASN A 20 15.62 4.86 22.77
N ARG A 21 14.41 5.45 22.76
CA ARG A 21 13.56 5.58 23.95
C ARG A 21 13.01 4.22 24.36
N LYS A 22 12.91 4.04 25.67
CA LYS A 22 12.30 2.84 26.29
C LYS A 22 11.19 3.24 27.24
N ASP A 23 10.22 2.38 27.40
CA ASP A 23 9.18 2.51 28.42
C ASP A 23 9.71 2.09 29.80
N GLU A 24 8.88 2.20 30.84
CA GLU A 24 9.22 1.86 32.23
C GLU A 24 9.61 0.37 32.40
N LEU A 25 9.16 -0.49 31.48
CA LEU A 25 9.48 -1.92 31.46
C LEU A 25 10.72 -2.25 30.63
N GLY A 26 11.40 -1.22 30.07
CA GLY A 26 12.58 -1.37 29.23
C GLY A 26 12.27 -1.75 27.76
N ASN A 27 11.01 -1.79 27.33
CA ASN A 27 10.67 -2.08 25.95
C ASN A 27 10.92 -0.87 25.03
N PRO A 28 11.41 -1.09 23.80
CA PRO A 28 11.61 0.00 22.85
C PRO A 28 10.29 0.72 22.53
N ILE A 29 10.31 2.05 22.56
CA ILE A 29 9.21 2.88 22.10
C ILE A 29 9.42 3.18 20.63
N SER A 30 8.51 2.70 19.77
CA SER A 30 8.47 3.04 18.35
C SER A 30 7.04 2.96 17.82
N TYR A 31 6.78 3.63 16.69
CA TYR A 31 5.48 3.64 16.05
C TYR A 31 5.11 2.26 15.45
N GLU A 32 6.07 1.38 15.18
CA GLU A 32 5.90 0.15 14.40
C GLU A 32 4.84 -0.80 14.99
N ARG A 33 4.71 -0.89 16.31
CA ARG A 33 3.67 -1.72 16.94
C ARG A 33 2.26 -1.13 16.78
N LEU A 34 2.17 0.19 16.76
CA LEU A 34 0.90 0.89 16.53
C LEU A 34 0.53 0.89 15.05
N GLU A 35 1.50 0.96 14.15
CA GLU A 35 1.34 0.74 12.71
C GLU A 35 0.71 -0.64 12.45
N PHE A 36 1.29 -1.71 13.02
CA PHE A 36 0.74 -3.06 12.90
C PHE A 36 -0.72 -3.16 13.36
N LEU A 37 -1.05 -2.55 14.50
CA LEU A 37 -2.42 -2.55 15.02
C LEU A 37 -3.35 -1.72 14.13
N GLY A 38 -2.88 -0.54 13.72
CA GLY A 38 -3.66 0.39 12.90
C GLY A 38 -3.98 -0.15 11.53
N ASP A 39 -3.05 -0.84 10.87
CA ASP A 39 -3.29 -1.54 9.59
C ASP A 39 -4.45 -2.54 9.73
N ALA A 40 -4.45 -3.36 10.78
CA ALA A 40 -5.50 -4.33 11.02
C ALA A 40 -6.88 -3.66 11.22
N ILE A 41 -6.95 -2.60 12.03
CA ILE A 41 -8.19 -1.85 12.28
C ILE A 41 -8.67 -1.14 11.01
N LEU A 42 -7.78 -0.48 10.29
CA LEU A 42 -8.10 0.18 9.02
C LEU A 42 -8.66 -0.83 8.01
N SER A 43 -8.00 -1.96 7.86
CA SER A 43 -8.43 -3.05 6.96
C SER A 43 -9.80 -3.59 7.33
N ALA A 44 -10.10 -3.73 8.63
CA ALA A 44 -11.41 -4.19 9.11
C ALA A 44 -12.53 -3.19 8.79
N VAL A 45 -12.31 -1.89 9.07
CA VAL A 45 -13.29 -0.82 8.80
C VAL A 45 -13.56 -0.68 7.30
N VAL A 46 -12.50 -0.71 6.47
CA VAL A 46 -12.63 -0.63 5.01
C VAL A 46 -13.35 -1.86 4.46
N ALA A 47 -13.06 -3.06 4.99
CA ALA A 47 -13.75 -4.29 4.57
C ALA A 47 -15.24 -4.22 4.89
N HIS A 48 -15.63 -3.77 6.09
CA HIS A 48 -17.01 -3.57 6.49
C HIS A 48 -17.72 -2.58 5.56
N TYR A 49 -17.12 -1.42 5.33
CA TYR A 49 -17.67 -0.40 4.41
C TYR A 49 -17.92 -0.96 2.99
N LEU A 50 -16.94 -1.66 2.43
CA LEU A 50 -17.07 -2.23 1.09
C LEU A 50 -18.14 -3.32 1.02
N PHE A 51 -18.21 -4.19 2.04
CA PHE A 51 -19.22 -5.23 2.15
C PHE A 51 -20.64 -4.63 2.11
N ASP A 52 -20.88 -3.57 2.86
CA ASP A 52 -22.18 -2.90 2.89
C ASP A 52 -22.51 -2.16 1.58
N LYS A 53 -21.50 -1.53 0.97
CA LYS A 53 -21.71 -0.66 -0.21
C LYS A 53 -21.73 -1.43 -1.54
N THR A 54 -21.24 -2.67 -1.58
CA THR A 54 -21.16 -3.47 -2.81
C THR A 54 -21.75 -4.88 -2.60
N PRO A 55 -23.08 -4.98 -2.37
CA PRO A 55 -23.72 -6.24 -2.01
C PRO A 55 -23.66 -7.32 -3.11
N SER A 56 -23.40 -6.94 -4.35
CA SER A 56 -23.21 -7.86 -5.48
C SER A 56 -21.74 -8.30 -5.67
N GLY A 57 -20.79 -7.71 -4.91
CA GLY A 57 -19.37 -8.03 -5.02
C GLY A 57 -19.05 -9.37 -4.36
N ASP A 58 -18.37 -10.26 -5.08
CA ASP A 58 -17.83 -11.49 -4.53
C ASP A 58 -16.59 -11.23 -3.65
N GLU A 59 -16.07 -12.27 -3.00
CA GLU A 59 -14.88 -12.17 -2.14
C GLU A 59 -13.66 -11.61 -2.87
N GLY A 60 -13.41 -12.06 -4.12
CA GLY A 60 -12.29 -11.59 -4.93
C GLY A 60 -12.40 -10.10 -5.25
N TYR A 61 -13.60 -9.64 -5.62
CA TYR A 61 -13.87 -8.22 -5.84
C TYR A 61 -13.64 -7.40 -4.56
N LEU A 62 -14.20 -7.81 -3.43
CA LEU A 62 -14.06 -7.10 -2.15
C LEU A 62 -12.60 -7.02 -1.71
N THR A 63 -11.85 -8.12 -1.83
CA THR A 63 -10.41 -8.16 -1.51
C THR A 63 -9.61 -7.22 -2.42
N LYS A 64 -9.93 -7.19 -3.71
CA LYS A 64 -9.29 -6.29 -4.67
C LYS A 64 -9.60 -4.83 -4.37
N MET A 65 -10.86 -4.49 -4.09
CA MET A 65 -11.26 -3.12 -3.74
C MET A 65 -10.61 -2.66 -2.43
N ARG A 66 -10.62 -3.49 -1.39
CA ARG A 66 -9.91 -3.18 -0.13
C ARG A 66 -8.44 -2.88 -0.38
N SER A 67 -7.73 -3.72 -1.15
CA SER A 67 -6.30 -3.50 -1.43
C SER A 67 -6.01 -2.18 -2.15
N LYS A 68 -7.01 -1.63 -2.88
CA LYS A 68 -6.92 -0.32 -3.51
C LYS A 68 -7.00 0.81 -2.49
N VAL A 69 -7.93 0.71 -1.55
CA VAL A 69 -8.12 1.73 -0.50
C VAL A 69 -6.94 1.75 0.47
N VAL A 70 -6.46 0.58 0.93
CA VAL A 70 -5.35 0.48 1.88
C VAL A 70 -3.99 0.32 1.19
N SER A 71 -3.87 0.72 -0.09
CA SER A 71 -2.59 0.66 -0.78
C SER A 71 -1.57 1.62 -0.16
N ARG A 72 -0.29 1.21 -0.12
CA ARG A 72 0.80 2.04 0.40
C ARG A 72 0.89 3.42 -0.24
N GLU A 73 0.63 3.50 -1.55
CA GLU A 73 0.60 4.76 -2.28
C GLU A 73 -0.49 5.69 -1.72
N HIS A 74 -1.71 5.16 -1.59
CA HIS A 74 -2.85 5.93 -1.09
C HIS A 74 -2.67 6.34 0.38
N LEU A 75 -2.22 5.44 1.25
CA LEU A 75 -1.98 5.79 2.66
C LEU A 75 -0.84 6.81 2.82
N ASN A 76 0.17 6.79 1.94
CA ASN A 76 1.20 7.83 1.92
C ASN A 76 0.65 9.19 1.49
N GLU A 77 -0.27 9.23 0.54
CA GLU A 77 -0.95 10.48 0.14
C GLU A 77 -1.71 11.06 1.34
N ILE A 78 -2.55 10.26 2.00
CA ILE A 78 -3.30 10.70 3.20
C ILE A 78 -2.36 11.18 4.32
N GLY A 79 -1.30 10.44 4.60
CA GLY A 79 -0.33 10.81 5.63
C GLY A 79 0.44 12.11 5.31
N LYS A 80 0.66 12.41 4.03
CA LYS A 80 1.24 13.68 3.56
C LYS A 80 0.24 14.83 3.68
N GLU A 81 -1.00 14.64 3.26
CA GLU A 81 -2.07 15.64 3.39
C GLU A 81 -2.29 16.06 4.85
N LEU A 82 -2.22 15.08 5.77
CA LEU A 82 -2.30 15.34 7.21
C LEU A 82 -0.99 15.86 7.82
N THR A 83 0.06 16.05 7.03
CA THR A 83 1.38 16.55 7.47
C THR A 83 1.99 15.78 8.66
N LEU A 84 1.70 14.47 8.78
CA LEU A 84 2.03 13.67 9.96
C LEU A 84 3.54 13.56 10.24
N SER A 85 4.37 13.65 9.21
CA SER A 85 5.83 13.61 9.37
C SER A 85 6.39 14.80 10.17
N SER A 86 5.66 15.93 10.24
CA SER A 86 6.06 17.07 11.07
C SER A 86 6.00 16.80 12.58
N LEU A 87 5.21 15.79 12.97
CA LEU A 87 5.05 15.37 14.37
C LEU A 87 6.08 14.30 14.78
N MET A 88 6.83 13.76 13.80
CA MET A 88 7.72 12.64 14.05
C MET A 88 8.95 13.02 14.88
N GLN A 89 9.21 12.25 15.92
CA GLN A 89 10.42 12.33 16.74
C GLN A 89 11.42 11.29 16.25
N ALA A 90 12.55 11.72 15.68
CA ALA A 90 13.61 10.87 15.18
C ALA A 90 14.98 11.53 15.36
N LYS A 91 16.05 10.71 15.49
CA LYS A 91 17.44 11.18 15.52
C LYS A 91 18.12 11.18 14.15
N ILE A 92 17.41 10.81 13.11
CA ILE A 92 17.86 10.82 11.72
C ILE A 92 16.97 11.77 10.90
N PRO A 93 17.51 12.43 9.87
CA PRO A 93 16.75 13.35 9.04
C PRO A 93 15.68 12.62 8.22
N LEU A 94 14.57 13.32 7.91
CA LEU A 94 13.45 12.76 7.18
C LEU A 94 13.85 12.16 5.81
N SER A 95 14.87 12.72 5.15
CA SER A 95 15.41 12.25 3.88
C SER A 95 15.99 10.84 3.90
N GLN A 96 16.30 10.30 5.08
CA GLN A 96 16.80 8.92 5.24
C GLN A 96 15.68 7.90 5.45
N PHE A 97 14.43 8.34 5.59
CA PHE A 97 13.30 7.43 5.67
C PHE A 97 12.87 6.94 4.29
N GLY A 98 12.34 5.73 4.23
CA GLY A 98 11.75 5.20 3.02
C GLY A 98 10.48 5.95 2.61
N GLU A 99 10.08 5.80 1.35
CA GLU A 99 8.90 6.47 0.76
C GLU A 99 7.59 6.21 1.53
N ASN A 100 7.53 5.12 2.31
CA ASN A 100 6.30 4.68 2.99
C ASN A 100 6.09 5.31 4.37
N ILE A 101 6.99 6.17 4.84
CA ILE A 101 6.92 6.70 6.21
C ILE A 101 5.59 7.40 6.52
N HIS A 102 5.03 8.13 5.56
CA HIS A 102 3.79 8.86 5.77
C HIS A 102 2.59 7.94 6.01
N GLY A 103 2.49 6.85 5.23
CA GLY A 103 1.46 5.82 5.43
C GLY A 103 1.64 5.07 6.75
N ASN A 104 2.86 4.70 7.09
CA ASN A 104 3.17 4.03 8.36
C ASN A 104 2.76 4.89 9.58
N LEU A 105 3.04 6.21 9.53
CA LEU A 105 2.62 7.12 10.60
C LEU A 105 1.08 7.28 10.65
N PHE A 106 0.42 7.22 9.51
CA PHE A 106 -1.05 7.26 9.47
C PHE A 106 -1.65 6.00 10.09
N GLU A 107 -1.16 4.82 9.76
CA GLU A 107 -1.56 3.57 10.39
C GLU A 107 -1.26 3.59 11.91
N ALA A 108 -0.08 4.08 12.31
CA ALA A 108 0.25 4.21 13.72
C ALA A 108 -0.69 5.18 14.46
N LEU A 109 -1.11 6.26 13.83
CA LEU A 109 -2.12 7.19 14.37
C LEU A 109 -3.46 6.48 14.57
N ILE A 110 -3.91 5.66 13.61
CA ILE A 110 -5.13 4.85 13.75
C ILE A 110 -5.02 3.93 14.95
N GLY A 111 -3.88 3.23 15.11
CA GLY A 111 -3.61 2.38 16.27
C GLY A 111 -3.68 3.14 17.59
N ALA A 112 -3.14 4.37 17.64
CA ALA A 112 -3.20 5.23 18.82
C ALA A 112 -4.63 5.68 19.14
N VAL A 113 -5.40 6.08 18.14
CA VAL A 113 -6.82 6.46 18.29
C VAL A 113 -7.64 5.28 18.80
N PHE A 114 -7.42 4.09 18.28
CA PHE A 114 -8.10 2.89 18.73
C PHE A 114 -7.82 2.59 20.22
N LEU A 115 -6.58 2.66 20.66
CA LEU A 115 -6.21 2.39 22.05
C LEU A 115 -6.70 3.48 23.03
N ASP A 116 -6.81 4.72 22.55
CA ASP A 116 -7.25 5.86 23.36
C ASP A 116 -8.79 5.95 23.46
N LYS A 117 -9.48 5.73 22.34
CA LYS A 117 -10.92 6.04 22.18
C LYS A 117 -11.80 4.82 21.89
N GLY A 118 -11.22 3.65 21.67
CA GLY A 118 -11.94 2.44 21.29
C GLY A 118 -12.41 2.43 19.83
N TYR A 119 -13.04 1.31 19.44
CA TYR A 119 -13.38 1.01 18.05
C TYR A 119 -14.31 2.05 17.41
N ILE A 120 -15.41 2.40 18.06
CA ILE A 120 -16.46 3.27 17.49
C ILE A 120 -15.92 4.66 17.11
N ILE A 121 -15.08 5.24 17.96
CA ILE A 121 -14.48 6.56 17.66
C ILE A 121 -13.40 6.43 16.59
N CYS A 122 -12.62 5.36 16.62
CA CYS A 122 -11.62 5.05 15.60
C CYS A 122 -12.26 4.83 14.23
N GLU A 123 -13.36 4.08 14.14
CA GLU A 123 -14.14 3.90 12.93
C GLU A 123 -14.60 5.25 12.36
N LYS A 124 -15.21 6.12 13.18
CA LYS A 124 -15.61 7.47 12.77
C LYS A 124 -14.42 8.30 12.26
N PHE A 125 -13.26 8.15 12.89
CA PHE A 125 -12.04 8.79 12.44
C PHE A 125 -11.62 8.30 11.04
N ILE A 126 -11.63 6.99 10.81
CA ILE A 126 -11.31 6.39 9.51
C ILE A 126 -12.34 6.82 8.45
N TYR A 127 -13.63 6.84 8.78
CA TYR A 127 -14.65 7.35 7.86
C TYR A 127 -14.37 8.79 7.44
N LYS A 128 -14.03 9.67 8.38
CA LYS A 128 -13.76 11.07 8.11
C LYS A 128 -12.47 11.31 7.33
N THR A 129 -11.43 10.50 7.54
CA THR A 129 -10.10 10.75 6.98
C THR A 129 -9.78 9.90 5.75
N VAL A 130 -10.49 8.77 5.56
CA VAL A 130 -10.24 7.85 4.45
C VAL A 130 -11.48 7.69 3.58
N ILE A 131 -12.60 7.24 4.17
CA ILE A 131 -13.74 6.78 3.38
C ILE A 131 -14.39 7.96 2.64
N ILE A 132 -14.83 8.99 3.38
CA ILE A 132 -15.58 10.11 2.80
C ILE A 132 -14.75 10.88 1.76
N PRO A 133 -13.49 11.29 2.04
CA PRO A 133 -12.74 12.10 1.09
C PRO A 133 -12.10 11.32 -0.07
N HIS A 134 -11.79 10.02 0.11
CA HIS A 134 -10.92 9.31 -0.83
C HIS A 134 -11.51 8.05 -1.46
N VAL A 135 -12.65 7.53 -0.95
CA VAL A 135 -13.23 6.29 -1.48
C VAL A 135 -14.42 6.59 -2.40
N ASN A 136 -14.17 6.55 -3.70
CA ASN A 136 -15.19 6.48 -4.73
C ASN A 136 -15.10 5.12 -5.41
N ILE A 137 -16.14 4.29 -5.28
CA ILE A 137 -16.15 2.89 -5.75
C ILE A 137 -15.95 2.81 -7.26
N GLU A 138 -16.66 3.62 -8.04
CA GLU A 138 -16.56 3.62 -9.51
C GLU A 138 -15.14 3.98 -9.98
N SER A 139 -14.54 5.00 -9.38
CA SER A 139 -13.15 5.40 -9.67
C SER A 139 -12.14 4.32 -9.27
N LEU A 140 -12.40 3.62 -8.15
CA LEU A 140 -11.56 2.54 -7.69
C LEU A 140 -11.63 1.32 -8.62
N GLU A 141 -12.78 0.98 -9.18
CA GLU A 141 -12.93 -0.15 -10.11
C GLU A 141 -11.98 -0.01 -11.32
N GLY A 142 -11.86 1.18 -11.89
CA GLY A 142 -10.94 1.46 -13.01
C GLY A 142 -9.45 1.52 -12.65
N LYS A 143 -9.09 1.63 -11.36
CA LYS A 143 -7.70 1.82 -10.93
C LYS A 143 -6.91 0.50 -10.95
N ILE A 144 -5.81 0.46 -11.71
CA ILE A 144 -4.84 -0.65 -11.71
C ILE A 144 -3.74 -0.34 -10.69
N ILE A 145 -3.69 -1.12 -9.60
CA ILE A 145 -2.65 -0.97 -8.56
C ILE A 145 -1.38 -1.73 -8.93
N SER A 146 -1.51 -2.92 -9.51
CA SER A 146 -0.40 -3.75 -9.95
C SER A 146 -0.65 -4.24 -11.35
N TYR A 147 0.17 -3.77 -12.28
CA TYR A 147 0.15 -4.27 -13.64
C TYR A 147 0.56 -5.75 -13.71
N LYS A 148 1.41 -6.21 -12.77
CA LYS A 148 1.78 -7.62 -12.67
C LYS A 148 0.55 -8.48 -12.36
N SER A 149 -0.19 -8.16 -11.32
CA SER A 149 -1.43 -8.87 -10.97
C SER A 149 -2.44 -8.80 -12.11
N TYR A 150 -2.64 -7.63 -12.69
CA TYR A 150 -3.55 -7.45 -13.83
C TYR A 150 -3.21 -8.36 -15.03
N ILE A 151 -1.94 -8.40 -15.43
CA ILE A 151 -1.50 -9.25 -16.57
C ILE A 151 -1.65 -10.74 -16.23
N ILE A 152 -1.36 -11.15 -15.00
CA ILE A 152 -1.54 -12.52 -14.54
C ILE A 152 -3.02 -12.93 -14.61
N GLU A 153 -3.92 -12.14 -14.02
CA GLU A 153 -5.36 -12.35 -14.04
C GLU A 153 -5.88 -12.42 -15.49
N TRP A 154 -5.45 -11.48 -16.34
CA TRP A 154 -5.83 -11.47 -17.75
C TRP A 154 -5.35 -12.73 -18.48
N CYS A 155 -4.11 -13.15 -18.27
CA CYS A 155 -3.59 -14.38 -18.88
C CYS A 155 -4.35 -15.62 -18.41
N GLN A 156 -4.71 -15.70 -17.12
CA GLN A 156 -5.49 -16.80 -16.56
C GLN A 156 -6.91 -16.84 -17.16
N LYS A 157 -7.60 -15.71 -17.20
CA LYS A 157 -8.95 -15.58 -17.81
C LYS A 157 -8.93 -16.01 -19.27
N GLU A 158 -7.91 -15.60 -20.01
CA GLU A 158 -7.73 -15.89 -21.43
C GLU A 158 -7.05 -17.26 -21.70
N LYS A 159 -6.82 -18.08 -20.67
CA LYS A 159 -6.12 -19.37 -20.76
C LYS A 159 -4.79 -19.28 -21.52
N LYS A 160 -4.03 -18.18 -21.32
CA LYS A 160 -2.71 -17.93 -21.91
C LYS A 160 -1.62 -18.38 -20.96
N THR A 161 -0.58 -19.01 -21.48
CA THR A 161 0.64 -19.27 -20.70
C THR A 161 1.47 -18.01 -20.56
N PHE A 162 2.03 -17.75 -19.37
CA PHE A 162 2.91 -16.62 -19.15
C PHE A 162 4.13 -17.03 -18.30
N TYR A 163 5.24 -16.33 -18.52
CA TYR A 163 6.48 -16.57 -17.79
C TYR A 163 7.30 -15.31 -17.66
N PHE A 164 7.75 -15.02 -16.41
CA PHE A 164 8.70 -13.96 -16.07
C PHE A 164 10.10 -14.53 -16.05
N GLU A 165 10.85 -14.30 -17.12
CA GLU A 165 12.24 -14.77 -17.30
C GLU A 165 13.19 -13.73 -16.71
N SER A 166 13.94 -14.10 -15.64
CA SER A 166 15.03 -13.27 -15.12
C SER A 166 16.24 -13.41 -16.03
N LEU A 167 16.82 -12.28 -16.42
CA LEU A 167 18.02 -12.21 -17.25
C LEU A 167 19.19 -11.72 -16.40
N GLU A 168 20.40 -12.11 -16.73
CA GLU A 168 21.60 -11.51 -16.17
C GLU A 168 21.64 -10.01 -16.49
N ASP A 169 22.03 -9.21 -15.49
CA ASP A 169 22.18 -7.78 -15.69
C ASP A 169 23.55 -7.48 -16.31
N VAL A 170 23.54 -7.14 -17.58
CA VAL A 170 24.73 -6.71 -18.35
C VAL A 170 24.95 -5.20 -18.34
N GLY A 171 24.27 -4.45 -17.45
CA GLY A 171 24.40 -3.02 -17.35
C GLY A 171 25.73 -2.59 -16.70
N LYS A 172 26.24 -1.42 -17.13
CA LYS A 172 27.48 -0.81 -16.62
C LYS A 172 27.29 0.03 -15.35
N ASP A 173 26.07 0.03 -14.77
CA ASP A 173 25.78 0.82 -13.58
C ASP A 173 26.41 0.21 -12.32
N LEU A 174 26.90 1.05 -11.42
CA LEU A 174 27.42 0.66 -10.10
C LEU A 174 26.38 -0.02 -9.20
N LEU A 175 25.10 0.20 -9.45
CA LEU A 175 24.00 -0.41 -8.70
C LEU A 175 23.56 -1.72 -9.38
N LYS A 176 23.44 -2.77 -8.56
CA LYS A 176 22.88 -4.05 -9.02
C LYS A 176 21.44 -3.88 -9.49
N HIS A 177 21.17 -4.23 -10.73
CA HIS A 177 19.83 -4.22 -11.31
C HIS A 177 19.37 -5.64 -11.64
N PHE A 178 18.05 -5.75 -11.81
CA PHE A 178 17.38 -6.99 -12.21
C PHE A 178 16.71 -6.75 -13.55
N SER A 179 17.09 -7.53 -14.55
CA SER A 179 16.44 -7.54 -15.86
C SER A 179 15.39 -8.65 -15.91
N VAL A 180 14.18 -8.32 -16.36
CA VAL A 180 13.08 -9.27 -16.50
C VAL A 180 12.46 -9.15 -17.88
N LYS A 181 12.17 -10.30 -18.50
CA LYS A 181 11.43 -10.42 -19.74
C LYS A 181 10.09 -11.12 -19.46
N LEU A 182 9.00 -10.57 -19.96
CA LEU A 182 7.69 -11.23 -19.91
C LEU A 182 7.41 -11.91 -21.24
N ARG A 183 7.13 -13.21 -21.16
CA ARG A 183 6.65 -14.01 -22.29
C ARG A 183 5.19 -14.40 -22.08
N ILE A 184 4.40 -14.34 -23.14
CA ILE A 184 3.02 -14.81 -23.17
C ILE A 184 2.85 -15.70 -24.41
N ASN A 185 2.35 -16.92 -24.23
CA ASN A 185 2.25 -17.94 -25.28
C ASN A 185 3.57 -18.09 -26.05
N GLY A 186 4.70 -18.18 -25.33
CA GLY A 186 6.05 -18.33 -25.90
C GLY A 186 6.64 -17.07 -26.55
N LYS A 187 5.84 -16.03 -26.82
CA LYS A 187 6.31 -14.78 -27.45
C LYS A 187 6.76 -13.78 -26.39
N THR A 188 7.90 -13.12 -26.59
CA THR A 188 8.35 -12.01 -25.75
C THR A 188 7.48 -10.79 -26.01
N ILE A 189 6.80 -10.29 -24.96
CA ILE A 189 5.92 -9.12 -25.02
C ILE A 189 6.68 -7.86 -24.62
N ALA A 190 7.45 -7.92 -23.53
CA ALA A 190 8.22 -6.79 -23.03
C ALA A 190 9.46 -7.21 -22.27
N LYS A 191 10.39 -6.25 -22.06
CA LYS A 191 11.57 -6.36 -21.20
C LYS A 191 11.65 -5.12 -20.32
N ALA A 192 12.11 -5.25 -19.08
CA ALA A 192 12.35 -4.13 -18.19
C ALA A 192 13.49 -4.42 -17.22
N ARG A 193 14.10 -3.34 -16.70
CA ARG A 193 15.20 -3.33 -15.74
C ARG A 193 14.84 -2.43 -14.57
N ALA A 194 15.13 -2.86 -13.35
CA ALA A 194 14.91 -2.08 -12.14
C ALA A 194 15.85 -2.52 -11.01
N THR A 195 15.86 -1.76 -9.91
CA THR A 195 16.73 -1.97 -8.74
C THR A 195 16.32 -3.18 -7.87
N SER A 196 15.16 -3.78 -8.12
CA SER A 196 14.74 -5.04 -7.49
C SER A 196 13.94 -5.89 -8.47
N LYS A 197 13.93 -7.22 -8.26
CA LYS A 197 13.15 -8.16 -9.06
C LYS A 197 11.67 -7.78 -9.10
N LYS A 198 11.08 -7.46 -7.95
CA LYS A 198 9.67 -7.02 -7.84
C LYS A 198 9.39 -5.76 -8.68
N LYS A 199 10.24 -4.75 -8.59
CA LYS A 199 10.11 -3.52 -9.41
C LYS A 199 10.31 -3.81 -10.91
N ALA A 200 11.20 -4.73 -11.28
CA ALA A 200 11.41 -5.12 -12.68
C ALA A 200 10.20 -5.87 -13.25
N GLU A 201 9.61 -6.78 -12.49
CA GLU A 201 8.40 -7.52 -12.86
C GLU A 201 7.19 -6.59 -13.01
N GLU A 202 7.00 -5.62 -12.11
CA GLU A 202 5.95 -4.61 -12.22
C GLU A 202 6.15 -3.73 -13.46
N LYS A 203 7.38 -3.26 -13.69
CA LYS A 203 7.73 -2.41 -14.84
C LYS A 203 7.56 -3.14 -16.18
N VAL A 204 7.92 -4.42 -16.26
CA VAL A 204 7.73 -5.21 -17.48
C VAL A 204 6.26 -5.48 -17.75
N SER A 205 5.47 -5.73 -16.69
CA SER A 205 4.03 -5.93 -16.80
C SER A 205 3.30 -4.66 -17.24
N LYS A 206 3.70 -3.49 -16.74
CA LYS A 206 3.19 -2.20 -17.20
C LYS A 206 3.46 -1.99 -18.70
N ARG A 207 4.67 -2.29 -19.17
CA ARG A 207 5.01 -2.22 -20.60
C ARG A 207 4.18 -3.20 -21.44
N ALA A 208 4.00 -4.43 -20.93
CA ALA A 208 3.18 -5.44 -21.61
C ALA A 208 1.70 -5.03 -21.67
N TYR A 209 1.16 -4.44 -20.61
CA TYR A 209 -0.21 -3.91 -20.59
C TYR A 209 -0.42 -2.92 -21.73
N PHE A 210 0.42 -1.90 -21.87
CA PHE A 210 0.29 -0.93 -22.95
C PHE A 210 0.52 -1.55 -24.33
N ALA A 211 1.45 -2.50 -24.49
CA ALA A 211 1.65 -3.20 -25.75
C ALA A 211 0.48 -4.09 -26.16
N LEU A 212 -0.32 -4.55 -25.20
CA LEU A 212 -1.46 -5.44 -25.42
C LEU A 212 -2.81 -4.71 -25.30
N GLN A 213 -2.83 -3.40 -25.06
CA GLN A 213 -4.06 -2.64 -24.77
C GLN A 213 -5.17 -2.83 -25.79
N GLY A 214 -4.82 -2.87 -27.08
CA GLY A 214 -5.79 -3.16 -28.15
C GLY A 214 -6.37 -4.58 -28.16
N LYS A 215 -5.76 -5.53 -27.42
CA LYS A 215 -6.28 -6.90 -27.24
C LYS A 215 -7.02 -7.05 -25.92
N ILE A 216 -6.60 -6.31 -24.91
CA ILE A 216 -7.18 -6.31 -23.56
C ILE A 216 -8.55 -5.62 -23.58
N ASN A 217 -8.66 -4.45 -24.22
CA ASN A 217 -9.91 -3.65 -24.28
C ASN A 217 -10.98 -4.20 -25.25
N LYS A 218 -10.72 -5.26 -26.00
CA LYS A 218 -11.74 -5.90 -26.85
C LYS A 218 -12.65 -6.88 -26.09
N ILE A 219 -12.45 -7.04 -24.78
CA ILE A 219 -13.04 -8.11 -23.96
C ILE A 219 -13.80 -7.54 -22.74
N THR A 220 -13.79 -6.22 -22.56
CA THR A 220 -14.71 -5.49 -21.68
C THR A 220 -15.88 -4.98 -22.49
#